data_77fad1096965fb1073a433c17c99e5d6
#
_entry.id   77fad1096965fb1073a433c17c99e5d6
#
_cell.length_a   1.000
_cell.length_b   1.000
_cell.length_c   1.000
_cell.angle_alpha   90.00
_cell.angle_beta   90.00
_cell.angle_gamma   90.00
#
_symmetry.space_group_name_H-M   'P 1'
#
loop_
_entity.id
_entity.type
_entity.pdbx_description
1 polymer ?
#
loop_
_entity_poly.entity_id
_entity_poly.type
_entity_poly.pdbx_seq_one_letter_code
_entity_poly.pdbx_strand_id
1 'polypeptide(L)'
;MIVIPEQALKNDPMLRGTRIMLSFSSKAKEMLDQFAEAAEEIEEVCLRIEITGRGKNGFQYDLQFIERKDAKEDDIEIDVDGMCVFIDPKSARYIDGTTLDYQETLMGGGFSFENPNPLWIDDISKAVAEIIESEVNPAVASHGGHVELMGVEDGKAVIVFGGGCQGCGMADVTLKQGVETMIKDHVPSISEVIDATDHAAGENPFY
;
A
#
# COMPACT_ATOMS: atom_id res chain seq x y z
N MET A 1 -5.13 18.43 -14.89
CA MET A 1 -3.70 18.73 -15.25
C MET A 1 -2.82 18.12 -14.17
N ILE A 2 -1.75 17.41 -14.54
CA ILE A 2 -0.87 16.78 -13.54
C ILE A 2 0.24 17.76 -13.20
N VAL A 3 0.46 18.02 -11.93
CA VAL A 3 1.58 18.83 -11.42
C VAL A 3 2.46 17.92 -10.57
N ILE A 4 3.63 17.53 -11.10
CA ILE A 4 4.63 16.76 -10.35
C ILE A 4 5.65 17.74 -9.77
N PRO A 5 5.75 17.90 -8.44
CA PRO A 5 6.68 18.80 -7.82
C PRO A 5 8.14 18.43 -8.11
N GLU A 6 9.03 19.42 -8.17
CA GLU A 6 10.47 19.17 -8.32
C GLU A 6 11.04 18.30 -7.19
N GLN A 7 10.49 18.41 -5.99
CA GLN A 7 10.88 17.63 -4.83
C GLN A 7 10.53 16.15 -5.03
N ALA A 8 9.34 15.84 -5.55
CA ALA A 8 8.95 14.48 -5.90
C ALA A 8 9.88 13.87 -6.96
N LEU A 9 10.26 14.65 -7.98
CA LEU A 9 11.21 14.23 -9.02
C LEU A 9 12.64 14.05 -8.53
N LYS A 10 13.03 14.74 -7.45
CA LYS A 10 14.33 14.53 -6.79
C LYS A 10 14.33 13.26 -5.95
N ASN A 11 13.25 13.03 -5.22
CA ASN A 11 13.08 11.86 -4.36
C ASN A 11 12.87 10.60 -5.18
N ASP A 12 12.21 10.71 -6.34
CA ASP A 12 11.93 9.61 -7.24
C ASP A 12 12.07 10.02 -8.72
N PRO A 13 13.26 9.84 -9.30
CA PRO A 13 13.50 10.13 -10.71
C PRO A 13 12.65 9.30 -11.69
N MET A 14 12.08 8.17 -11.27
CA MET A 14 11.23 7.33 -12.11
C MET A 14 9.87 7.98 -12.40
N LEU A 15 9.48 8.99 -11.64
CA LEU A 15 8.27 9.77 -11.90
C LEU A 15 8.38 10.70 -13.12
N ARG A 16 9.58 10.84 -13.71
CA ARG A 16 9.76 11.65 -14.93
C ARG A 16 9.04 11.02 -16.11
N GLY A 17 8.02 11.71 -16.58
CA GLY A 17 7.18 11.24 -17.69
C GLY A 17 6.11 10.23 -17.31
N THR A 18 5.92 9.97 -16.02
CA THR A 18 4.80 9.15 -15.53
C THR A 18 3.50 9.85 -15.88
N ARG A 19 2.60 9.09 -16.48
CA ARG A 19 1.21 9.49 -16.69
C ARG A 19 0.42 8.93 -15.54
N ILE A 20 -0.31 9.76 -14.84
CA ILE A 20 -1.23 9.33 -13.80
C ILE A 20 -2.64 9.57 -14.30
N MET A 21 -3.35 8.49 -14.59
CA MET A 21 -4.77 8.51 -14.90
C MET A 21 -5.53 7.86 -13.75
N LEU A 22 -6.19 8.69 -12.98
CA LEU A 22 -7.16 8.27 -11.98
C LEU A 22 -8.54 8.68 -12.45
N SER A 23 -9.54 7.84 -12.21
CA SER A 23 -10.93 8.13 -12.54
C SER A 23 -11.84 7.81 -11.35
N PHE A 24 -12.98 8.48 -11.29
CA PHE A 24 -14.03 8.20 -10.33
C PHE A 24 -15.23 7.58 -11.06
N SER A 25 -15.85 6.57 -10.47
CA SER A 25 -17.19 6.16 -10.92
C SER A 25 -18.19 7.29 -10.62
N SER A 26 -19.31 7.29 -11.31
CA SER A 26 -20.37 8.28 -11.06
C SER A 26 -20.84 8.27 -9.61
N LYS A 27 -20.89 7.08 -8.99
CA LYS A 27 -21.31 6.93 -7.60
C LYS A 27 -20.21 7.41 -6.63
N ALA A 28 -18.95 7.10 -6.90
CA ALA A 28 -17.84 7.63 -6.10
C ALA A 28 -17.79 9.15 -6.15
N LYS A 29 -17.93 9.74 -7.34
CA LYS A 29 -17.96 11.20 -7.50
C LYS A 29 -19.07 11.85 -6.68
N GLU A 30 -20.31 11.32 -6.77
CA GLU A 30 -21.45 11.80 -5.99
C GLU A 30 -21.15 11.77 -4.48
N MET A 31 -20.59 10.66 -3.99
CA MET A 31 -20.27 10.51 -2.57
C MET A 31 -19.13 11.41 -2.12
N LEU A 32 -18.08 11.55 -2.94
CA LEU A 32 -16.97 12.47 -2.67
C LEU A 32 -17.46 13.92 -2.57
N ASP A 33 -18.34 14.36 -3.48
CA ASP A 33 -18.91 15.70 -3.45
C ASP A 33 -19.75 15.91 -2.17
N GLN A 34 -20.57 14.93 -1.77
CA GLN A 34 -21.33 15.00 -0.52
C GLN A 34 -20.42 15.09 0.72
N PHE A 35 -19.35 14.30 0.78
CA PHE A 35 -18.40 14.37 1.89
C PHE A 35 -17.63 15.69 1.90
N ALA A 36 -17.25 16.21 0.73
CA ALA A 36 -16.58 17.50 0.62
C ALA A 36 -17.49 18.65 1.07
N GLU A 37 -18.78 18.61 0.69
CA GLU A 37 -19.78 19.60 1.15
C GLU A 37 -20.04 19.53 2.67
N ALA A 38 -19.98 18.32 3.26
CA ALA A 38 -20.16 18.12 4.69
C ALA A 38 -18.95 18.59 5.53
N ALA A 39 -17.81 18.78 4.91
CA ALA A 39 -16.58 19.25 5.54
C ALA A 39 -16.57 20.79 5.66
N GLU A 40 -17.59 21.38 6.32
CA GLU A 40 -17.83 22.84 6.42
C GLU A 40 -16.64 23.64 7.00
N GLU A 41 -15.74 22.98 7.73
CA GLU A 41 -14.58 23.64 8.38
C GLU A 41 -13.34 23.67 7.48
N ILE A 42 -13.39 23.03 6.29
CA ILE A 42 -12.24 22.89 5.40
C ILE A 42 -12.40 23.85 4.22
N GLU A 43 -11.49 24.82 4.12
CA GLU A 43 -11.37 25.66 2.91
C GLU A 43 -10.62 24.84 1.83
N GLU A 44 -10.98 24.90 0.58
CA GLU A 44 -10.32 24.17 -0.52
C GLU A 44 -10.08 22.66 -0.22
N VAL A 45 -11.18 21.93 -0.06
CA VAL A 45 -11.17 20.48 0.19
C VAL A 45 -10.49 19.73 -0.97
N CYS A 46 -9.50 18.92 -0.65
CA CYS A 46 -8.80 18.02 -1.56
C CYS A 46 -8.87 16.59 -1.03
N LEU A 47 -8.83 15.61 -1.93
CA LEU A 47 -8.71 14.20 -1.58
C LEU A 47 -7.24 13.79 -1.60
N ARG A 48 -6.71 13.22 -0.52
CA ARG A 48 -5.38 12.60 -0.50
C ARG A 48 -5.53 11.09 -0.53
N ILE A 49 -4.82 10.46 -1.47
CA ILE A 49 -4.82 9.01 -1.68
C ILE A 49 -3.40 8.49 -1.46
N GLU A 50 -3.27 7.51 -0.59
CA GLU A 50 -1.99 6.83 -0.30
C GLU A 50 -2.17 5.31 -0.37
N ILE A 51 -1.23 4.60 -1.01
CA ILE A 51 -1.13 3.15 -0.94
C ILE A 51 -0.29 2.81 0.29
N THR A 52 -0.93 2.34 1.35
CA THR A 52 -0.32 2.07 2.64
C THR A 52 0.22 0.65 2.77
N GLY A 53 -0.22 -0.25 1.89
CA GLY A 53 0.23 -1.63 1.91
C GLY A 53 -0.12 -2.39 0.64
N ARG A 54 0.43 -3.59 0.54
CA ARG A 54 0.20 -4.54 -0.56
C ARG A 54 0.20 -5.93 0.03
N GLY A 55 -0.75 -6.74 -0.37
CA GLY A 55 -0.84 -8.10 0.14
C GLY A 55 -1.67 -8.97 -0.77
N LYS A 56 -2.02 -10.14 -0.30
CA LYS A 56 -2.79 -11.16 -1.04
C LYS A 56 -4.10 -10.64 -1.64
N ASN A 57 -4.70 -9.63 -0.99
CA ASN A 57 -5.97 -9.02 -1.42
C ASN A 57 -5.79 -7.79 -2.32
N GLY A 58 -4.57 -7.52 -2.77
CA GLY A 58 -4.26 -6.35 -3.58
C GLY A 58 -3.62 -5.21 -2.81
N PHE A 59 -3.80 -3.99 -3.31
CA PHE A 59 -3.33 -2.78 -2.65
C PHE A 59 -4.25 -2.38 -1.52
N GLN A 60 -3.67 -1.88 -0.44
CA GLN A 60 -4.38 -1.23 0.67
C GLN A 60 -4.27 0.27 0.50
N TYR A 61 -5.39 0.97 0.61
CA TYR A 61 -5.47 2.40 0.39
C TYR A 61 -5.89 3.14 1.64
N ASP A 62 -5.33 4.31 1.83
CA ASP A 62 -5.82 5.32 2.76
C ASP A 62 -6.35 6.52 1.97
N LEU A 63 -7.58 6.95 2.32
CA LEU A 63 -8.25 8.10 1.73
C LEU A 63 -8.53 9.12 2.83
N GLN A 64 -8.06 10.34 2.63
CA GLN A 64 -8.28 11.44 3.56
C GLN A 64 -8.75 12.68 2.82
N PHE A 65 -9.74 13.38 3.39
CA PHE A 65 -10.02 14.76 3.00
C PHE A 65 -9.08 15.68 3.75
N ILE A 66 -8.36 16.50 3.03
CA ILE A 66 -7.38 17.46 3.57
C ILE A 66 -7.65 18.84 3.02
N GLU A 67 -7.18 19.88 3.71
CA GLU A 67 -7.04 21.19 3.10
C GLU A 67 -5.85 21.19 2.13
N ARG A 68 -5.96 21.92 1.03
CA ARG A 68 -4.87 22.05 0.06
C ARG A 68 -3.54 22.46 0.69
N LYS A 69 -3.57 23.33 1.72
CA LYS A 69 -2.38 23.78 2.45
C LYS A 69 -1.68 22.70 3.26
N ASP A 70 -2.40 21.60 3.60
CA ASP A 70 -1.91 20.50 4.43
C ASP A 70 -1.28 19.38 3.58
N ALA A 71 -1.29 19.52 2.25
CA ALA A 71 -0.58 18.61 1.35
C ALA A 71 0.93 18.62 1.63
N LYS A 72 1.57 17.46 1.50
CA LYS A 72 3.01 17.33 1.67
C LYS A 72 3.74 17.98 0.50
N GLU A 73 4.95 18.47 0.74
CA GLU A 73 5.77 19.20 -0.26
C GLU A 73 6.05 18.35 -1.52
N ASP A 74 6.10 17.03 -1.38
CA ASP A 74 6.36 16.08 -2.46
C ASP A 74 5.11 15.40 -3.00
N ASP A 75 3.92 15.66 -2.45
CA ASP A 75 2.67 15.12 -2.99
C ASP A 75 2.42 15.62 -4.41
N ILE A 76 1.99 14.72 -5.28
CA ILE A 76 1.66 15.00 -6.68
C ILE A 76 0.20 15.43 -6.75
N GLU A 77 -0.04 16.64 -7.26
CA GLU A 77 -1.39 17.17 -7.45
C GLU A 77 -1.92 16.83 -8.84
N ILE A 78 -3.14 16.29 -8.88
CA ILE A 78 -3.91 16.06 -10.09
C ILE A 78 -5.34 16.60 -9.93
N ASP A 79 -5.97 16.95 -11.04
CA ASP A 79 -7.39 17.25 -11.09
C ASP A 79 -8.13 16.04 -11.68
N VAL A 80 -9.12 15.54 -10.96
CA VAL A 80 -9.98 14.44 -11.38
C VAL A 80 -11.43 14.90 -11.31
N ASP A 81 -12.05 15.12 -12.45
CA ASP A 81 -13.44 15.55 -12.56
C ASP A 81 -13.79 16.80 -11.71
N GLY A 82 -12.82 17.74 -11.62
CA GLY A 82 -12.96 18.98 -10.86
C GLY A 82 -12.63 18.88 -9.37
N MET A 83 -12.23 17.70 -8.89
CA MET A 83 -11.72 17.49 -7.54
C MET A 83 -10.19 17.54 -7.53
N CYS A 84 -9.63 18.30 -6.61
CA CYS A 84 -8.19 18.29 -6.32
C CYS A 84 -7.83 16.98 -5.63
N VAL A 85 -6.86 16.25 -6.17
CA VAL A 85 -6.38 14.99 -5.59
C VAL A 85 -4.87 15.06 -5.41
N PHE A 86 -4.41 14.70 -4.21
CA PHE A 86 -3.00 14.54 -3.87
C PHE A 86 -2.63 13.06 -3.76
N ILE A 87 -1.48 12.70 -4.30
CA ILE A 87 -0.95 11.33 -4.30
C ILE A 87 0.51 11.40 -3.90
N ASP A 88 0.93 10.60 -2.91
CA ASP A 88 2.34 10.53 -2.55
C ASP A 88 3.19 9.89 -3.66
N PRO A 89 4.51 10.23 -3.76
CA PRO A 89 5.37 9.75 -4.85
C PRO A 89 5.46 8.23 -4.98
N LYS A 90 5.42 7.50 -3.86
CA LYS A 90 5.49 6.03 -3.88
C LYS A 90 4.23 5.41 -4.46
N SER A 91 3.06 5.93 -4.08
CA SER A 91 1.75 5.48 -4.59
C SER A 91 1.55 5.82 -6.05
N ALA A 92 2.09 6.94 -6.51
CA ALA A 92 1.97 7.40 -7.89
C ALA A 92 2.49 6.40 -8.94
N ARG A 93 3.41 5.53 -8.56
CA ARG A 93 3.94 4.46 -9.44
C ARG A 93 2.94 3.35 -9.72
N TYR A 94 1.90 3.23 -8.88
CA TYR A 94 0.98 2.09 -8.87
C TYR A 94 -0.48 2.49 -9.04
N ILE A 95 -0.76 3.76 -9.37
CA ILE A 95 -2.13 4.28 -9.41
C ILE A 95 -2.62 4.56 -10.84
N ASP A 96 -1.74 4.45 -11.85
CA ASP A 96 -2.12 4.74 -13.24
C ASP A 96 -3.24 3.80 -13.73
N GLY A 97 -4.28 4.35 -14.33
CA GLY A 97 -5.44 3.60 -14.79
C GLY A 97 -6.38 3.10 -13.70
N THR A 98 -6.15 3.51 -12.44
CA THR A 98 -7.00 3.12 -11.32
C THR A 98 -8.35 3.85 -11.35
N THR A 99 -9.41 3.14 -10.99
CA THR A 99 -10.75 3.70 -10.79
C THR A 99 -11.15 3.61 -9.33
N LEU A 100 -11.56 4.72 -8.75
CA LEU A 100 -12.21 4.77 -7.44
C LEU A 100 -13.71 4.57 -7.62
N ASP A 101 -14.27 3.60 -6.96
CA ASP A 101 -15.71 3.31 -6.93
C ASP A 101 -16.26 3.41 -5.50
N TYR A 102 -17.58 3.52 -5.39
CA TYR A 102 -18.28 3.47 -4.12
C TYR A 102 -19.38 2.42 -4.16
N GLN A 103 -19.33 1.51 -3.20
CA GLN A 103 -20.28 0.40 -3.11
C GLN A 103 -21.10 0.48 -1.83
N GLU A 104 -22.40 0.35 -1.97
CA GLU A 104 -23.31 0.20 -0.85
C GLU A 104 -23.51 -1.29 -0.54
N THR A 105 -23.27 -1.64 0.72
CA THR A 105 -23.49 -3.00 1.22
C THR A 105 -24.51 -2.98 2.35
N LEU A 106 -25.01 -4.16 2.76
CA LEU A 106 -25.91 -4.29 3.91
C LEU A 106 -25.28 -3.82 5.24
N MET A 107 -23.95 -3.72 5.29
CA MET A 107 -23.19 -3.30 6.46
C MET A 107 -22.74 -1.82 6.41
N GLY A 108 -23.12 -1.10 5.37
CA GLY A 108 -22.72 0.30 5.11
C GLY A 108 -22.12 0.48 3.73
N GLY A 109 -21.84 1.73 3.38
CA GLY A 109 -21.15 2.08 2.14
C GLY A 109 -19.64 2.22 2.33
N GLY A 110 -18.88 2.03 1.27
CA GLY A 110 -17.43 2.18 1.30
C GLY A 110 -16.82 2.42 -0.07
N PHE A 111 -15.69 3.12 -0.08
CA PHE A 111 -14.89 3.29 -1.28
C PHE A 111 -14.09 2.02 -1.56
N SER A 112 -13.95 1.70 -2.84
CA SER A 112 -13.13 0.60 -3.34
C SER A 112 -12.33 1.05 -4.55
N PHE A 113 -11.17 0.41 -4.76
CA PHE A 113 -10.30 0.73 -5.88
C PHE A 113 -10.23 -0.46 -6.85
N GLU A 114 -10.45 -0.18 -8.11
CA GLU A 114 -10.11 -1.09 -9.21
C GLU A 114 -8.77 -0.64 -9.78
N ASN A 115 -7.70 -1.34 -9.42
CA ASN A 115 -6.34 -1.01 -9.81
C ASN A 115 -5.77 -2.08 -10.75
N PRO A 116 -5.46 -1.74 -12.01
CA PRO A 116 -4.93 -2.68 -13.00
C PRO A 116 -3.43 -2.95 -12.84
N ASN A 117 -2.74 -2.21 -11.97
CA ASN A 117 -1.29 -2.31 -11.85
C ASN A 117 -0.88 -3.59 -11.12
N PRO A 118 0.27 -4.18 -11.48
CA PRO A 118 0.82 -5.30 -10.73
C PRO A 118 1.27 -4.84 -9.34
N LEU A 119 1.13 -5.70 -8.34
CA LEU A 119 1.57 -5.41 -6.96
C LEU A 119 3.06 -5.06 -6.86
N TRP A 120 3.87 -5.67 -7.72
CA TRP A 120 5.31 -5.48 -7.78
C TRP A 120 5.73 -5.13 -9.21
N ILE A 121 6.43 -4.01 -9.40
CA ILE A 121 6.87 -3.52 -10.71
C ILE A 121 8.34 -3.87 -10.99
N ASP A 122 9.17 -4.00 -9.96
CA ASP A 122 10.57 -4.37 -10.09
C ASP A 122 10.79 -5.88 -9.92
N ASP A 123 11.84 -6.39 -10.54
CA ASP A 123 12.10 -7.83 -10.60
C ASP A 123 12.54 -8.42 -9.26
N ILE A 124 13.15 -7.62 -8.39
CA ILE A 124 13.58 -8.06 -7.06
C ILE A 124 12.37 -8.27 -6.16
N SER A 125 11.46 -7.30 -6.11
CA SER A 125 10.22 -7.43 -5.34
C SER A 125 9.35 -8.58 -5.84
N LYS A 126 9.27 -8.80 -7.17
CA LYS A 126 8.58 -9.96 -7.74
C LYS A 126 9.19 -11.28 -7.28
N ALA A 127 10.52 -11.40 -7.36
CA ALA A 127 11.21 -12.61 -6.93
C ALA A 127 11.01 -12.88 -5.44
N VAL A 128 11.10 -11.86 -4.58
CA VAL A 128 10.85 -12.01 -3.13
C VAL A 128 9.41 -12.43 -2.86
N ALA A 129 8.43 -11.81 -3.54
CA ALA A 129 7.02 -12.16 -3.38
C ALA A 129 6.75 -13.61 -3.82
N GLU A 130 7.36 -14.06 -4.92
CA GLU A 130 7.24 -15.45 -5.40
C GLU A 130 7.79 -16.46 -4.38
N ILE A 131 8.96 -16.20 -3.80
CA ILE A 131 9.54 -17.05 -2.75
C ILE A 131 8.68 -17.07 -1.49
N ILE A 132 8.12 -15.92 -1.09
CA ILE A 132 7.21 -15.85 0.04
C ILE A 132 5.98 -16.75 -0.21
N GLU A 133 5.37 -16.70 -1.37
CA GLU A 133 4.18 -17.50 -1.68
C GLU A 133 4.49 -18.98 -1.90
N SER A 134 5.58 -19.30 -2.60
CA SER A 134 5.88 -20.68 -3.00
C SER A 134 6.59 -21.51 -1.92
N GLU A 135 7.38 -20.90 -1.05
CA GLU A 135 8.22 -21.60 -0.07
C GLU A 135 7.98 -21.17 1.38
N VAL A 136 7.95 -19.83 1.63
CA VAL A 136 7.84 -19.32 3.00
C VAL A 136 6.45 -19.60 3.56
N ASN A 137 5.39 -19.22 2.86
CA ASN A 137 4.02 -19.39 3.33
C ASN A 137 3.63 -20.86 3.54
N PRO A 138 3.99 -21.82 2.68
CA PRO A 138 3.79 -23.24 2.96
C PRO A 138 4.49 -23.74 4.23
N ALA A 139 5.72 -23.24 4.50
CA ALA A 139 6.45 -23.61 5.71
C ALA A 139 5.81 -23.01 6.98
N VAL A 140 5.38 -21.75 6.90
CA VAL A 140 4.78 -20.99 8.01
C VAL A 140 3.34 -21.42 8.29
N ALA A 141 2.62 -21.93 7.30
CA ALA A 141 1.23 -22.39 7.43
C ALA A 141 1.04 -23.48 8.50
N SER A 142 2.07 -24.30 8.75
CA SER A 142 2.05 -25.30 9.82
C SER A 142 1.96 -24.70 11.24
N HIS A 143 2.30 -23.41 11.37
CA HIS A 143 2.18 -22.60 12.58
C HIS A 143 0.89 -21.75 12.61
N GLY A 144 0.01 -21.93 11.64
CA GLY A 144 -1.26 -21.18 11.52
C GLY A 144 -1.08 -19.72 11.10
N GLY A 145 0.09 -19.34 10.60
CA GLY A 145 0.39 -17.98 10.17
C GLY A 145 0.66 -17.84 8.67
N HIS A 146 0.99 -16.63 8.27
CA HIS A 146 1.45 -16.29 6.93
C HIS A 146 2.39 -15.09 6.99
N VAL A 147 3.13 -14.87 5.90
CA VAL A 147 4.03 -13.74 5.70
C VAL A 147 3.58 -12.95 4.48
N GLU A 148 3.55 -11.65 4.58
CA GLU A 148 3.29 -10.74 3.46
C GLU A 148 4.48 -9.82 3.22
N LEU A 149 4.81 -9.58 1.94
CA LEU A 149 5.80 -8.60 1.54
C LEU A 149 5.17 -7.21 1.54
N MET A 150 5.77 -6.27 2.25
CA MET A 150 5.35 -4.86 2.25
C MET A 150 6.12 -4.04 1.21
N GLY A 151 7.37 -4.40 0.94
CA GLY A 151 8.20 -3.74 -0.06
C GLY A 151 9.65 -4.20 -0.03
N VAL A 152 10.40 -3.77 -1.05
CA VAL A 152 11.86 -3.92 -1.09
C VAL A 152 12.46 -2.54 -1.36
N GLU A 153 13.32 -2.07 -0.46
CA GLU A 153 14.05 -0.81 -0.60
C GLU A 153 15.53 -1.04 -0.24
N ASP A 154 16.45 -0.56 -1.06
CA ASP A 154 17.91 -0.63 -0.83
C ASP A 154 18.43 -2.05 -0.47
N GLY A 155 17.87 -3.09 -1.11
CA GLY A 155 18.23 -4.47 -0.83
C GLY A 155 17.71 -5.02 0.50
N LYS A 156 16.73 -4.34 1.10
CA LYS A 156 16.05 -4.78 2.32
C LYS A 156 14.61 -5.14 1.99
N ALA A 157 14.20 -6.34 2.31
CA ALA A 157 12.82 -6.78 2.21
C ALA A 157 12.09 -6.49 3.53
N VAL A 158 11.00 -5.72 3.45
CA VAL A 158 10.12 -5.44 4.60
C VAL A 158 8.95 -6.40 4.55
N ILE A 159 8.77 -7.18 5.60
CA ILE A 159 7.71 -8.20 5.71
C ILE A 159 6.86 -7.97 6.95
N VAL A 160 5.65 -8.52 6.94
CA VAL A 160 4.80 -8.64 8.12
C VAL A 160 4.32 -10.07 8.29
N PHE A 161 4.24 -10.51 9.54
CA PHE A 161 3.66 -11.79 9.92
C PHE A 161 2.19 -11.61 10.30
N GLY A 162 1.34 -12.51 9.82
CA GLY A 162 -0.08 -12.52 10.15
C GLY A 162 -0.54 -13.86 10.73
N GLY A 163 -1.78 -13.89 11.21
CA GLY A 163 -2.37 -15.08 11.79
C GLY A 163 -1.69 -15.53 13.09
N GLY A 164 -1.49 -16.84 13.28
CA GLY A 164 -0.90 -17.42 14.47
C GLY A 164 0.55 -17.02 14.77
N CYS A 165 1.24 -16.39 13.81
CA CYS A 165 2.60 -15.87 14.00
C CYS A 165 2.63 -14.47 14.61
N GLN A 166 1.51 -13.75 14.60
CA GLN A 166 1.36 -12.45 15.24
C GLN A 166 1.14 -12.67 16.75
N GLY A 167 2.07 -12.23 17.59
CA GLY A 167 1.96 -12.36 19.07
C GLY A 167 2.61 -13.62 19.67
N CYS A 168 3.24 -14.48 18.89
CA CYS A 168 3.95 -15.67 19.39
C CYS A 168 5.39 -15.34 19.78
N GLY A 169 5.60 -14.86 21.01
CA GLY A 169 6.89 -14.33 21.49
C GLY A 169 8.07 -15.31 21.59
N MET A 170 7.87 -16.63 21.39
CA MET A 170 8.98 -17.62 21.42
C MET A 170 9.27 -18.32 20.08
N ALA A 171 8.31 -18.31 19.14
CA ALA A 171 8.55 -18.80 17.77
C ALA A 171 9.30 -17.78 16.90
N ASP A 172 9.41 -16.56 17.41
CA ASP A 172 9.75 -15.34 16.69
C ASP A 172 11.16 -15.37 16.08
N VAL A 173 12.18 -15.69 16.84
CA VAL A 173 13.59 -15.60 16.38
C VAL A 173 13.91 -16.70 15.37
N THR A 174 13.48 -17.94 15.62
CA THR A 174 13.80 -19.09 14.76
C THR A 174 13.03 -19.01 13.44
N LEU A 175 11.74 -18.63 13.51
CA LEU A 175 10.91 -18.47 12.34
C LEU A 175 11.38 -17.31 11.46
N LYS A 176 11.66 -16.16 12.07
CA LYS A 176 12.22 -14.99 11.40
C LYS A 176 13.54 -15.31 10.70
N GLN A 177 14.48 -15.98 11.41
CA GLN A 177 15.74 -16.41 10.82
C GLN A 177 15.54 -17.40 9.67
N GLY A 178 14.57 -18.32 9.78
CA GLY A 178 14.23 -19.25 8.72
C GLY A 178 13.70 -18.52 7.48
N VAL A 179 12.78 -17.60 7.65
CA VAL A 179 12.22 -16.77 6.57
C VAL A 179 13.31 -15.91 5.92
N GLU A 180 14.14 -15.26 6.72
CA GLU A 180 15.26 -14.45 6.23
C GLU A 180 16.24 -15.28 5.41
N THR A 181 16.60 -16.48 5.88
CA THR A 181 17.48 -17.40 5.16
C THR A 181 16.87 -17.82 3.83
N MET A 182 15.60 -18.26 3.81
CA MET A 182 14.93 -18.65 2.58
C MET A 182 14.93 -17.52 1.53
N ILE A 183 14.58 -16.30 1.94
CA ILE A 183 14.56 -15.15 1.02
C ILE A 183 15.96 -14.86 0.49
N LYS A 184 16.99 -14.80 1.35
CA LYS A 184 18.37 -14.48 0.95
C LYS A 184 19.00 -15.54 0.06
N ASP A 185 18.72 -16.80 0.31
CA ASP A 185 19.27 -17.91 -0.49
C ASP A 185 18.75 -17.88 -1.93
N HIS A 186 17.49 -17.50 -2.13
CA HIS A 186 16.87 -17.43 -3.45
C HIS A 186 17.04 -16.07 -4.13
N VAL A 187 17.13 -14.99 -3.35
CA VAL A 187 17.28 -13.62 -3.86
C VAL A 187 18.52 -12.96 -3.24
N PRO A 188 19.74 -13.27 -3.76
CA PRO A 188 21.01 -12.79 -3.18
C PRO A 188 21.18 -11.26 -3.15
N SER A 189 20.35 -10.52 -3.89
CA SER A 189 20.31 -9.05 -3.83
C SER A 189 19.68 -8.52 -2.54
N ILE A 190 19.00 -9.36 -1.77
CA ILE A 190 18.47 -9.01 -0.45
C ILE A 190 19.54 -9.19 0.60
N SER A 191 19.95 -8.09 1.20
CA SER A 191 20.96 -8.08 2.28
C SER A 191 20.36 -8.24 3.68
N GLU A 192 19.10 -7.81 3.85
CA GLU A 192 18.39 -7.77 5.14
C GLU A 192 16.89 -8.03 4.96
N VAL A 193 16.29 -8.71 5.93
CA VAL A 193 14.82 -8.85 6.02
C VAL A 193 14.36 -8.17 7.30
N ILE A 194 13.52 -7.15 7.13
CA ILE A 194 12.97 -6.34 8.22
C ILE A 194 11.56 -6.81 8.51
N ASP A 195 11.33 -7.17 9.76
CA ASP A 195 10.01 -7.48 10.28
C ASP A 195 9.35 -6.19 10.80
N ALA A 196 8.27 -5.79 10.15
CA ALA A 196 7.48 -4.62 10.51
C ALA A 196 6.17 -4.99 11.23
N THR A 197 6.06 -6.23 11.73
CA THR A 197 4.86 -6.71 12.40
C THR A 197 4.66 -6.00 13.73
N ASP A 198 3.44 -5.54 14.00
CA ASP A 198 3.04 -5.15 15.36
C ASP A 198 2.70 -6.42 16.15
N HIS A 199 3.70 -6.97 16.83
CA HIS A 199 3.55 -8.17 17.65
C HIS A 199 2.72 -7.94 18.92
N ALA A 200 2.51 -6.67 19.32
CA ALA A 200 1.70 -6.33 20.50
C ALA A 200 0.18 -6.32 20.21
N ALA A 201 -0.18 -6.16 18.92
CA ALA A 201 -1.58 -6.15 18.49
C ALA A 201 -2.16 -7.54 18.19
N GLY A 202 -1.33 -8.60 18.19
CA GLY A 202 -1.74 -9.96 17.86
C GLY A 202 -2.47 -10.65 19.01
N GLU A 203 -3.68 -11.15 18.77
CA GLU A 203 -4.32 -12.14 19.64
C GLU A 203 -3.83 -13.54 19.23
N ASN A 204 -3.07 -14.19 20.13
CA ASN A 204 -2.70 -15.59 19.91
C ASN A 204 -3.89 -16.50 20.29
N PRO A 205 -4.57 -17.19 19.33
CA PRO A 205 -5.72 -18.01 19.63
C PRO A 205 -5.39 -19.31 20.38
N PHE A 206 -4.11 -19.55 20.71
CA PHE A 206 -3.62 -20.79 21.32
C PHE A 206 -3.07 -20.62 22.75
N TYR A 207 -3.34 -19.50 23.42
CA TYR A 207 -3.08 -19.30 24.85
C TYR A 207 -4.32 -18.83 25.58
#